data_09b1f3199a35de59a64f2405085e02ae
#
_entry.id   09b1f3199a35de59a64f2405085e02ae
#
_cell.length_a   1.000
_cell.length_b   1.000
_cell.length_c   1.000
_cell.angle_alpha   90.00
_cell.angle_beta   90.00
_cell.angle_gamma   90.00
#
_symmetry.space_group_name_H-M   'P 1'
#
loop_
_entity.id
_entity.type
_entity.pdbx_description
1 polymer ?
#
loop_
_entity_poly.entity_id
_entity_poly.type
_entity_poly.pdbx_seq_one_letter_code
_entity_poly.pdbx_strand_id
1 'polypeptide(L)'
;PTVIKLQNMVADMLGKETSLFVPSGTMSNNMAIKTQTNHGDEIVTHRKSHIYLWESAAYASLAGCSIALVDGDWGQMTPEGVQNAIRKTSGSNSHFPDCKLVCVENTANVGGGSIYHQETLDGICKVAHENDCRVHLDGARLFNAAVGSDTDPARMVRDFDTVSICLSKGLGAPIGSVLVGDQETISRSHWW
;
A
#
# COMPACT_ATOMS: atom_id res chain seq x y z
N PRO A 1 1.77 8.05 -26.45
CA PRO A 1 0.78 8.86 -25.72
C PRO A 1 1.36 9.40 -24.41
N THR A 2 0.88 10.56 -23.96
CA THR A 2 1.39 11.25 -22.75
C THR A 2 1.21 10.41 -21.47
N VAL A 3 0.12 9.67 -21.36
CA VAL A 3 -0.15 8.78 -20.21
C VAL A 3 0.92 7.70 -20.09
N ILE A 4 1.29 7.05 -21.19
CA ILE A 4 2.36 6.03 -21.17
C ILE A 4 3.70 6.66 -20.75
N LYS A 5 4.01 7.87 -21.23
CA LYS A 5 5.22 8.57 -20.79
C LYS A 5 5.21 8.85 -19.30
N LEU A 6 4.06 9.30 -18.73
CA LEU A 6 3.89 9.50 -17.30
C LEU A 6 4.09 8.20 -16.54
N GLN A 7 3.46 7.11 -16.96
CA GLN A 7 3.58 5.80 -16.34
C GLN A 7 5.04 5.35 -16.30
N ASN A 8 5.75 5.37 -17.42
CA ASN A 8 7.16 4.99 -17.46
C ASN A 8 8.02 5.87 -16.55
N MET A 9 7.81 7.18 -16.57
CA MET A 9 8.55 8.12 -15.73
C MET A 9 8.37 7.80 -14.23
N VAL A 10 7.16 7.50 -13.80
CA VAL A 10 6.88 7.19 -12.39
C VAL A 10 7.46 5.83 -12.00
N ALA A 11 7.35 4.81 -12.85
CA ALA A 11 7.96 3.51 -12.63
C ALA A 11 9.49 3.63 -12.49
N ASP A 12 10.14 4.32 -13.43
CA ASP A 12 11.59 4.58 -13.42
C ASP A 12 12.03 5.32 -12.15
N MET A 13 11.27 6.38 -11.77
CA MET A 13 11.58 7.21 -10.60
C MET A 13 11.52 6.42 -9.29
N LEU A 14 10.63 5.41 -9.20
CA LEU A 14 10.46 4.58 -8.01
C LEU A 14 11.22 3.25 -8.10
N GLY A 15 11.96 3.00 -9.18
CA GLY A 15 12.71 1.77 -9.38
C GLY A 15 11.83 0.52 -9.47
N LYS A 16 10.62 0.65 -10.04
CA LYS A 16 9.66 -0.45 -10.24
C LYS A 16 9.52 -0.81 -11.72
N GLU A 17 8.99 -2.00 -12.00
CA GLU A 17 8.91 -2.53 -13.37
C GLU A 17 7.96 -1.73 -14.26
N THR A 18 6.80 -1.36 -13.73
CA THR A 18 5.75 -0.69 -14.52
C THR A 18 4.75 0.04 -13.62
N SER A 19 3.86 0.79 -14.25
CA SER A 19 2.80 1.52 -13.54
C SER A 19 1.54 1.69 -14.39
N LEU A 20 0.44 2.05 -13.71
CA LEU A 20 -0.86 2.32 -14.30
C LEU A 20 -1.42 3.64 -13.77
N PHE A 21 -1.75 4.57 -14.68
CA PHE A 21 -2.50 5.77 -14.34
C PHE A 21 -3.96 5.42 -14.07
N VAL A 22 -4.51 5.96 -12.98
CA VAL A 22 -5.91 5.80 -12.58
C VAL A 22 -6.51 7.14 -12.12
N PRO A 23 -7.85 7.33 -12.20
CA PRO A 23 -8.49 8.60 -11.87
C PRO A 23 -8.29 9.08 -10.42
N SER A 24 -8.14 8.17 -9.45
CA SER A 24 -8.08 8.53 -8.03
C SER A 24 -7.19 7.59 -7.21
N GLY A 25 -6.72 8.07 -6.04
CA GLY A 25 -5.97 7.26 -5.07
C GLY A 25 -6.81 6.11 -4.50
N THR A 26 -8.09 6.34 -4.24
CA THR A 26 -9.02 5.31 -3.81
C THR A 26 -9.09 4.16 -4.81
N MET A 27 -9.19 4.46 -6.11
CA MET A 27 -9.18 3.44 -7.14
C MET A 27 -7.83 2.70 -7.15
N SER A 28 -6.72 3.41 -7.04
CA SER A 28 -5.38 2.83 -6.98
C SER A 28 -5.22 1.84 -5.83
N ASN A 29 -5.61 2.23 -4.60
CA ASN A 29 -5.56 1.36 -3.43
C ASN A 29 -6.47 0.13 -3.59
N ASN A 30 -7.69 0.32 -4.09
CA ASN A 30 -8.63 -0.79 -4.28
C ASN A 30 -8.14 -1.78 -5.33
N MET A 31 -7.52 -1.31 -6.42
CA MET A 31 -6.90 -2.17 -7.43
C MET A 31 -5.71 -2.93 -6.83
N ALA A 32 -4.86 -2.26 -6.05
CA ALA A 32 -3.74 -2.90 -5.37
C ALA A 32 -4.20 -4.02 -4.44
N ILE A 33 -5.24 -3.79 -3.64
CA ILE A 33 -5.80 -4.81 -2.75
C ILE A 33 -6.40 -5.95 -3.59
N LYS A 34 -7.27 -5.64 -4.54
CA LYS A 34 -8.00 -6.62 -5.34
C LYS A 34 -7.10 -7.54 -6.16
N THR A 35 -5.98 -7.03 -6.66
CA THR A 35 -5.06 -7.82 -7.49
C THR A 35 -4.08 -8.67 -6.69
N GLN A 36 -3.90 -8.38 -5.41
CA GLN A 36 -2.96 -9.08 -4.53
C GLN A 36 -3.64 -9.99 -3.51
N THR A 37 -4.97 -10.06 -3.52
CA THR A 37 -5.76 -10.87 -2.59
C THR A 37 -6.85 -11.65 -3.31
N ASN A 38 -7.39 -12.66 -2.63
CA ASN A 38 -8.58 -13.40 -3.02
C ASN A 38 -9.70 -13.20 -2.00
N HIS A 39 -10.93 -13.55 -2.36
CA HIS A 39 -12.05 -13.54 -1.43
C HIS A 39 -11.76 -14.47 -0.24
N GLY A 40 -11.94 -13.94 0.97
CA GLY A 40 -11.69 -14.65 2.22
C GLY A 40 -10.31 -14.40 2.81
N ASP A 41 -9.39 -13.80 2.04
CA ASP A 41 -8.09 -13.37 2.57
C ASP A 41 -8.24 -12.23 3.58
N GLU A 42 -7.19 -11.99 4.34
CA GLU A 42 -7.10 -10.88 5.29
C GLU A 42 -6.05 -9.87 4.86
N ILE A 43 -6.33 -8.61 5.11
CA ILE A 43 -5.34 -7.53 5.02
C ILE A 43 -5.04 -6.96 6.40
N VAL A 44 -3.78 -6.57 6.63
CA VAL A 44 -3.33 -5.87 7.84
C VAL A 44 -3.10 -4.41 7.52
N THR A 45 -3.64 -3.50 8.33
CA THR A 45 -3.37 -2.06 8.20
C THR A 45 -3.56 -1.33 9.52
N HIS A 46 -3.09 -0.07 9.58
CA HIS A 46 -3.30 0.76 10.76
C HIS A 46 -4.79 1.18 10.89
N ARG A 47 -5.32 1.21 12.14
CA ARG A 47 -6.71 1.61 12.45
C ARG A 47 -7.10 3.00 11.90
N LYS A 48 -6.13 3.88 11.68
CA LYS A 48 -6.35 5.23 11.16
C LYS A 48 -5.99 5.38 9.68
N SER A 49 -5.72 4.27 8.96
CA SER A 49 -5.39 4.32 7.53
C SER A 49 -6.58 4.78 6.69
N HIS A 50 -6.29 5.43 5.57
CA HIS A 50 -7.29 5.88 4.61
C HIS A 50 -8.11 4.71 4.04
N ILE A 51 -7.44 3.60 3.71
CA ILE A 51 -8.04 2.36 3.20
C ILE A 51 -9.15 1.86 4.13
N TYR A 52 -8.95 1.95 5.45
CA TYR A 52 -9.94 1.52 6.42
C TYR A 52 -11.06 2.54 6.63
N LEU A 53 -10.71 3.83 6.79
CA LEU A 53 -11.65 4.84 7.25
C LEU A 53 -12.51 5.45 6.13
N TRP A 54 -11.97 5.62 4.92
CA TRP A 54 -12.57 6.50 3.91
C TRP A 54 -12.73 5.92 2.51
N GLU A 55 -12.56 4.63 2.34
CA GLU A 55 -12.75 3.98 1.04
C GLU A 55 -14.01 3.08 0.99
N SER A 56 -15.03 3.43 1.79
CA SER A 56 -16.36 2.77 1.78
C SER A 56 -16.29 1.25 1.99
N ALA A 57 -15.33 0.80 2.82
CA ALA A 57 -15.05 -0.62 3.05
C ALA A 57 -14.83 -1.44 1.76
N ALA A 58 -14.21 -0.82 0.75
CA ALA A 58 -13.98 -1.46 -0.55
C ALA A 58 -13.07 -2.70 -0.46
N TYR A 59 -12.18 -2.77 0.54
CA TYR A 59 -11.44 -4.00 0.86
C TYR A 59 -12.38 -5.20 1.08
N ALA A 60 -13.56 -4.99 1.65
CA ALA A 60 -14.56 -6.02 1.85
C ALA A 60 -15.50 -6.15 0.64
N SER A 61 -16.07 -5.03 0.17
CA SER A 61 -17.12 -5.03 -0.86
C SER A 61 -16.58 -5.37 -2.26
N LEU A 62 -15.37 -4.99 -2.61
CA LEU A 62 -14.77 -5.24 -3.92
C LEU A 62 -13.75 -6.38 -3.90
N ALA A 63 -12.89 -6.42 -2.88
CA ALA A 63 -11.87 -7.45 -2.80
C ALA A 63 -12.35 -8.70 -2.03
N GLY A 64 -13.35 -8.58 -1.16
CA GLY A 64 -13.87 -9.69 -0.36
C GLY A 64 -12.96 -10.07 0.81
N CYS A 65 -12.13 -9.14 1.27
CA CYS A 65 -11.17 -9.37 2.35
C CYS A 65 -11.75 -9.06 3.72
N SER A 66 -11.27 -9.78 4.74
CA SER A 66 -11.31 -9.32 6.11
C SER A 66 -10.16 -8.35 6.39
N ILE A 67 -10.22 -7.67 7.53
CA ILE A 67 -9.19 -6.70 7.92
C ILE A 67 -8.77 -6.90 9.36
N ALA A 68 -7.47 -7.00 9.61
CA ALA A 68 -6.86 -6.95 10.93
C ALA A 68 -6.25 -5.56 11.14
N LEU A 69 -6.60 -4.93 12.24
CA LEU A 69 -6.21 -3.56 12.55
C LEU A 69 -5.09 -3.52 13.56
N VAL A 70 -4.05 -2.76 13.23
CA VAL A 70 -2.92 -2.47 14.12
C VAL A 70 -3.10 -1.09 14.71
N ASP A 71 -2.83 -0.96 16.00
CA ASP A 71 -2.72 0.32 16.69
C ASP A 71 -1.27 0.81 16.71
N GLY A 72 -1.10 2.12 16.83
CA GLY A 72 0.21 2.75 16.90
C GLY A 72 0.07 4.27 16.99
N ASP A 73 1.10 4.91 17.47
CA ASP A 73 1.13 6.37 17.60
C ASP A 73 1.22 7.03 16.22
N TRP A 74 0.59 8.18 16.11
CA TRP A 74 0.65 9.03 14.90
C TRP A 74 0.24 8.34 13.59
N GLY A 75 -0.58 7.28 13.68
CA GLY A 75 -1.03 6.54 12.50
C GLY A 75 0.02 5.59 11.95
N GLN A 76 1.06 5.26 12.70
CA GLN A 76 2.16 4.40 12.29
C GLN A 76 2.08 3.03 12.97
N MET A 77 2.36 1.99 12.21
CA MET A 77 2.51 0.62 12.70
C MET A 77 3.98 0.35 13.05
N THR A 78 4.21 -0.61 13.92
CA THR A 78 5.55 -1.17 14.16
C THR A 78 5.68 -2.55 13.52
N PRO A 79 6.90 -3.03 13.19
CA PRO A 79 7.10 -4.39 12.72
C PRO A 79 6.52 -5.45 13.66
N GLU A 80 6.68 -5.26 14.97
CA GLU A 80 6.10 -6.15 15.99
C GLU A 80 4.56 -6.12 15.96
N GLY A 81 3.94 -4.94 15.84
CA GLY A 81 2.49 -4.80 15.71
C GLY A 81 1.95 -5.52 14.48
N VAL A 82 2.65 -5.42 13.35
CA VAL A 82 2.31 -6.14 12.12
C VAL A 82 2.47 -7.65 12.31
N GLN A 83 3.59 -8.10 12.89
CA GLN A 83 3.83 -9.53 13.17
C GLN A 83 2.70 -10.14 14.02
N ASN A 84 2.27 -9.43 15.05
CA ASN A 84 1.21 -9.89 15.95
C ASN A 84 -0.19 -9.90 15.30
N ALA A 85 -0.40 -9.07 14.28
CA ALA A 85 -1.67 -8.98 13.57
C ALA A 85 -1.79 -10.01 12.43
N ILE A 86 -0.68 -10.48 11.88
CA ILE A 86 -0.68 -11.48 10.80
C ILE A 86 -1.21 -12.82 11.33
N ARG A 87 -2.27 -13.30 10.69
CA ARG A 87 -2.83 -14.64 10.92
C ARG A 87 -2.59 -15.51 9.70
N LYS A 88 -2.32 -16.79 9.93
CA LYS A 88 -2.11 -17.77 8.86
C LYS A 88 -2.97 -19.00 9.07
N THR A 89 -3.57 -19.47 8.00
CA THR A 89 -4.29 -20.74 7.97
C THR A 89 -3.30 -21.89 8.00
N SER A 90 -3.15 -22.56 9.15
CA SER A 90 -2.28 -23.72 9.27
C SER A 90 -2.70 -24.62 10.44
N GLY A 91 -2.63 -25.94 10.26
CA GLY A 91 -2.89 -26.91 11.31
C GLY A 91 -4.22 -26.65 12.05
N SER A 92 -4.16 -26.45 13.37
CA SER A 92 -5.33 -26.15 14.21
C SER A 92 -5.97 -24.79 13.95
N ASN A 93 -5.30 -23.90 13.22
CA ASN A 93 -5.76 -22.55 12.89
C ASN A 93 -6.44 -22.48 11.51
N SER A 94 -6.91 -23.59 10.97
CA SER A 94 -7.58 -23.68 9.67
C SER A 94 -8.85 -22.81 9.54
N HIS A 95 -9.38 -22.30 10.65
CA HIS A 95 -10.54 -21.41 10.71
C HIS A 95 -10.14 -19.92 10.65
N PHE A 96 -8.86 -19.58 10.68
CA PHE A 96 -8.43 -18.19 10.52
C PHE A 96 -8.44 -17.79 9.03
N PRO A 97 -8.75 -16.53 8.71
CA PRO A 97 -8.45 -15.98 7.38
C PRO A 97 -6.93 -15.96 7.19
N ASP A 98 -6.49 -16.15 5.95
CA ASP A 98 -5.06 -16.13 5.61
C ASP A 98 -4.65 -14.70 5.25
N CYS A 99 -3.77 -14.11 6.05
CA CYS A 99 -3.24 -12.78 5.74
C CYS A 99 -2.38 -12.83 4.47
N LYS A 100 -2.70 -11.99 3.49
CA LYS A 100 -2.00 -11.92 2.20
C LYS A 100 -1.38 -10.56 1.90
N LEU A 101 -1.83 -9.51 2.57
CA LEU A 101 -1.39 -8.16 2.25
C LEU A 101 -1.26 -7.32 3.51
N VAL A 102 -0.14 -6.61 3.63
CA VAL A 102 0.06 -5.54 4.62
C VAL A 102 -0.02 -4.20 3.89
N CYS A 103 -0.90 -3.30 4.35
CA CYS A 103 -1.08 -1.97 3.78
C CYS A 103 -0.52 -0.91 4.73
N VAL A 104 0.45 -0.15 4.27
CA VAL A 104 1.09 0.95 5.00
C VAL A 104 0.68 2.28 4.37
N GLU A 105 0.49 3.33 5.15
CA GLU A 105 0.20 4.69 4.65
C GLU A 105 1.33 5.65 5.03
N ASN A 106 2.00 6.26 4.05
CA ASN A 106 3.07 7.24 4.27
C ASN A 106 2.96 8.43 3.28
N THR A 107 2.77 9.67 3.76
CA THR A 107 2.63 10.09 5.16
C THR A 107 1.28 9.64 5.74
N ALA A 108 1.23 9.35 7.05
CA ALA A 108 -0.01 8.96 7.71
C ALA A 108 -0.92 10.18 7.91
N ASN A 109 -2.02 10.27 7.14
CA ASN A 109 -2.89 11.44 7.06
C ASN A 109 -3.52 11.80 8.42
N VAL A 110 -4.17 10.85 9.08
CA VAL A 110 -4.80 11.07 10.41
C VAL A 110 -3.75 11.18 11.52
N GLY A 111 -2.55 10.74 11.27
CA GLY A 111 -1.39 10.96 12.14
C GLY A 111 -0.79 12.38 12.06
N GLY A 112 -1.48 13.32 11.38
CA GLY A 112 -0.99 14.69 11.20
C GLY A 112 0.07 14.82 10.10
N GLY A 113 0.13 13.87 9.18
CA GLY A 113 1.16 13.82 8.13
C GLY A 113 2.48 13.25 8.62
N SER A 114 2.45 12.44 9.66
CA SER A 114 3.66 11.80 10.20
C SER A 114 4.36 10.95 9.14
N ILE A 115 5.69 10.94 9.21
CA ILE A 115 6.56 10.23 8.28
C ILE A 115 7.19 9.05 9.01
N TYR A 116 7.11 7.87 8.43
CA TYR A 116 7.80 6.69 8.95
C TYR A 116 9.32 6.84 8.86
N HIS A 117 10.04 6.42 9.87
CA HIS A 117 11.47 6.15 9.75
C HIS A 117 11.70 5.01 8.76
N GLN A 118 12.74 5.13 7.93
CA GLN A 118 13.03 4.13 6.89
C GLN A 118 13.23 2.72 7.45
N GLU A 119 13.90 2.61 8.60
CA GLU A 119 14.13 1.33 9.28
C GLU A 119 12.82 0.65 9.69
N THR A 120 11.79 1.44 10.06
CA THR A 120 10.46 0.91 10.39
C THR A 120 9.77 0.36 9.14
N LEU A 121 9.84 1.07 8.00
CA LEU A 121 9.31 0.58 6.72
C LEU A 121 9.99 -0.71 6.29
N ASP A 122 11.31 -0.75 6.32
CA ASP A 122 12.11 -1.94 6.00
C ASP A 122 11.72 -3.12 6.91
N GLY A 123 11.55 -2.86 8.21
CA GLY A 123 11.16 -3.88 9.19
C GLY A 123 9.74 -4.42 8.94
N ILE A 124 8.79 -3.57 8.58
CA ILE A 124 7.42 -3.99 8.23
C ILE A 124 7.43 -4.86 6.96
N CYS A 125 8.12 -4.42 5.91
CA CYS A 125 8.24 -5.20 4.68
C CYS A 125 8.88 -6.56 4.92
N LYS A 126 9.96 -6.59 5.70
CA LYS A 126 10.64 -7.84 6.07
C LYS A 126 9.68 -8.80 6.79
N VAL A 127 8.99 -8.33 7.83
CA VAL A 127 8.02 -9.16 8.58
C VAL A 127 6.92 -9.69 7.66
N ALA A 128 6.37 -8.84 6.79
CA ALA A 128 5.33 -9.27 5.87
C ALA A 128 5.82 -10.37 4.91
N HIS A 129 6.97 -10.17 4.27
CA HIS A 129 7.54 -11.14 3.33
C HIS A 129 7.95 -12.46 4.00
N GLU A 130 8.50 -12.41 5.21
CA GLU A 130 8.81 -13.62 6.01
C GLU A 130 7.56 -14.43 6.37
N ASN A 131 6.38 -13.83 6.29
CA ASN A 131 5.08 -14.45 6.51
C ASN A 131 4.28 -14.66 5.21
N ASP A 132 4.89 -14.70 4.04
CA ASP A 132 4.21 -14.87 2.74
C ASP A 132 3.06 -13.86 2.52
N CYS A 133 3.23 -12.62 3.00
CA CYS A 133 2.37 -11.49 2.72
C CYS A 133 3.06 -10.53 1.77
N ARG A 134 2.32 -9.97 0.83
CA ARG A 134 2.77 -8.82 0.03
C ARG A 134 2.61 -7.52 0.81
N VAL A 135 3.24 -6.46 0.34
CA VAL A 135 3.17 -5.14 0.99
C VAL A 135 2.75 -4.07 -0.01
N HIS A 136 1.71 -3.34 0.34
CA HIS A 136 1.22 -2.18 -0.42
C HIS A 136 1.48 -0.89 0.35
N LEU A 137 2.01 0.14 -0.34
CA LEU A 137 2.13 1.49 0.20
C LEU A 137 1.04 2.40 -0.38
N ASP A 138 0.13 2.88 0.47
CA ASP A 138 -0.61 4.11 0.18
C ASP A 138 0.35 5.30 0.34
N GLY A 139 0.99 5.62 -0.74
CA GLY A 139 1.94 6.73 -0.87
C GLY A 139 1.28 7.99 -1.43
N ALA A 140 0.03 8.27 -1.05
CA ALA A 140 -0.72 9.42 -1.55
C ALA A 140 0.04 10.74 -1.43
N ARG A 141 0.97 10.83 -0.46
CA ARG A 141 1.90 11.96 -0.26
C ARG A 141 3.36 11.49 -0.14
N LEU A 142 3.74 10.47 -0.91
CA LEU A 142 5.09 9.88 -0.88
C LEU A 142 6.19 10.93 -1.05
N PHE A 143 6.04 11.83 -2.02
CA PHE A 143 7.05 12.86 -2.28
C PHE A 143 7.17 13.89 -1.15
N ASN A 144 6.07 14.15 -0.42
CA ASN A 144 6.14 14.97 0.80
C ASN A 144 6.92 14.24 1.90
N ALA A 145 6.72 12.92 2.05
CA ALA A 145 7.49 12.10 2.98
C ALA A 145 8.97 12.09 2.60
N ALA A 146 9.30 11.88 1.33
CA ALA A 146 10.66 11.85 0.81
C ALA A 146 11.42 13.15 1.10
N VAL A 147 10.80 14.30 0.78
CA VAL A 147 11.38 15.63 1.08
C VAL A 147 11.49 15.87 2.58
N GLY A 148 10.46 15.50 3.36
CA GLY A 148 10.44 15.74 4.80
C GLY A 148 11.42 14.88 5.60
N SER A 149 11.85 13.74 5.06
CA SER A 149 12.83 12.84 5.68
C SER A 149 14.20 12.84 5.01
N ASP A 150 14.39 13.67 3.98
CA ASP A 150 15.60 13.67 3.14
C ASP A 150 15.98 12.27 2.62
N THR A 151 14.95 11.50 2.22
CA THR A 151 15.10 10.12 1.74
C THR A 151 14.73 10.03 0.27
N ASP A 152 15.55 9.37 -0.54
CA ASP A 152 15.22 9.10 -1.95
C ASP A 152 13.92 8.30 -2.06
N PRO A 153 12.95 8.72 -2.91
CA PRO A 153 11.66 8.03 -3.06
C PRO A 153 11.82 6.55 -3.46
N ALA A 154 12.76 6.21 -4.35
CA ALA A 154 13.01 4.82 -4.74
C ALA A 154 13.54 4.00 -3.56
N ARG A 155 14.41 4.59 -2.72
CA ARG A 155 14.86 3.94 -1.48
C ARG A 155 13.69 3.71 -0.53
N MET A 156 12.81 4.68 -0.38
CA MET A 156 11.67 4.60 0.55
C MET A 156 10.72 3.45 0.19
N VAL A 157 10.53 3.19 -1.11
CA VAL A 157 9.56 2.20 -1.60
C VAL A 157 10.21 0.89 -2.08
N ARG A 158 11.51 0.73 -1.91
CA ARG A 158 12.29 -0.39 -2.48
C ARG A 158 11.64 -1.75 -2.22
N ASP A 159 11.25 -2.00 -0.97
CA ASP A 159 10.78 -3.30 -0.51
C ASP A 159 9.25 -3.48 -0.57
N PHE A 160 8.50 -2.47 -1.04
CA PHE A 160 7.07 -2.58 -1.28
C PHE A 160 6.79 -3.25 -2.63
N ASP A 161 5.81 -4.15 -2.67
CA ASP A 161 5.38 -4.83 -3.91
C ASP A 161 4.57 -3.89 -4.81
N THR A 162 3.73 -3.05 -4.21
CA THR A 162 2.96 -2.02 -4.91
C THR A 162 2.95 -0.70 -4.17
N VAL A 163 2.89 0.38 -4.93
CA VAL A 163 2.86 1.75 -4.41
C VAL A 163 1.78 2.56 -5.14
N SER A 164 0.91 3.22 -4.39
CA SER A 164 -0.04 4.21 -4.91
C SER A 164 0.48 5.61 -4.66
N ILE A 165 0.56 6.46 -5.67
CA ILE A 165 0.87 7.88 -5.50
C ILE A 165 -0.26 8.75 -6.05
N CYS A 166 -0.60 9.84 -5.35
CA CYS A 166 -1.59 10.80 -5.84
C CYS A 166 -0.90 11.98 -6.53
N LEU A 167 -1.28 12.20 -7.79
CA LEU A 167 -0.87 13.38 -8.53
C LEU A 167 -1.65 14.62 -8.08
N SER A 168 -2.89 14.42 -7.64
CA SER A 168 -3.86 15.46 -7.27
C SER A 168 -3.72 16.00 -5.84
N LYS A 169 -2.60 15.75 -5.16
CA LYS A 169 -2.29 16.25 -3.81
C LYS A 169 -1.04 17.14 -3.85
N GLY A 170 0.04 16.76 -3.20
CA GLY A 170 1.28 17.54 -3.15
C GLY A 170 1.92 17.84 -4.51
N LEU A 171 1.62 17.04 -5.54
CA LEU A 171 2.11 17.26 -6.90
C LEU A 171 1.28 18.26 -7.72
N GLY A 172 0.13 18.71 -7.21
CA GLY A 172 -0.64 19.82 -7.77
C GLY A 172 -1.41 19.53 -9.06
N ALA A 173 -1.52 18.28 -9.50
CA ALA A 173 -2.34 17.96 -10.67
C ALA A 173 -3.84 18.05 -10.33
N PRO A 174 -4.71 18.35 -11.30
CA PRO A 174 -6.15 18.47 -11.04
C PRO A 174 -6.83 17.14 -10.71
N ILE A 175 -6.26 16.03 -11.16
CA ILE A 175 -6.81 14.68 -11.03
C ILE A 175 -5.71 13.61 -11.17
N GLY A 176 -5.96 12.43 -10.64
CA GLY A 176 -5.23 11.22 -10.96
C GLY A 176 -4.30 10.72 -9.88
N SER A 177 -4.00 9.46 -10.03
CA SER A 177 -3.03 8.69 -9.25
C SER A 177 -2.31 7.71 -10.14
N VAL A 178 -1.22 7.15 -9.65
CA VAL A 178 -0.47 6.11 -10.37
C VAL A 178 -0.25 4.94 -9.42
N LEU A 179 -0.70 3.76 -9.81
CA LEU A 179 -0.36 2.50 -9.17
C LEU A 179 0.91 1.94 -9.80
N VAL A 180 1.90 1.63 -8.98
CA VAL A 180 3.24 1.18 -9.41
C VAL A 180 3.53 -0.18 -8.80
N GLY A 181 4.17 -1.08 -9.55
CA GLY A 181 4.52 -2.41 -9.05
C GLY A 181 5.20 -3.29 -10.08
N ASP A 182 5.13 -4.61 -9.86
CA ASP A 182 5.59 -5.60 -10.84
C ASP A 182 4.63 -5.70 -12.04
N GLN A 183 5.15 -6.25 -13.14
CA GLN A 183 4.42 -6.36 -14.42
C GLN A 183 3.16 -7.22 -14.27
N GLU A 184 3.19 -8.30 -13.49
CA GLU A 184 2.06 -9.19 -13.31
C GLU A 184 0.90 -8.47 -12.59
N THR A 185 1.19 -7.85 -11.45
CA THR A 185 0.20 -7.14 -10.63
C THR A 185 -0.42 -5.98 -11.41
N ILE A 186 0.40 -5.19 -12.12
CA ILE A 186 -0.09 -4.05 -12.90
C ILE A 186 -0.90 -4.53 -14.11
N SER A 187 -0.50 -5.59 -14.77
CA SER A 187 -1.31 -6.18 -15.87
C SER A 187 -2.67 -6.67 -15.39
N ARG A 188 -2.74 -7.32 -14.23
CA ARG A 188 -4.01 -7.71 -13.61
C ARG A 188 -4.87 -6.51 -13.23
N SER A 189 -4.25 -5.40 -12.85
CA SER A 189 -4.95 -4.17 -12.49
C SER A 189 -5.70 -3.54 -13.68
N HIS A 190 -5.29 -3.78 -14.91
CA HIS A 190 -6.00 -3.32 -16.11
C HIS A 190 -7.40 -3.92 -16.30
N TRP A 191 -7.71 -5.02 -15.61
CA TRP A 191 -9.00 -5.71 -15.72
C TRP A 191 -10.08 -5.16 -14.78
N TRP A 192 -9.71 -4.27 -13.88
CA TRP A 192 -10.57 -3.67 -12.85
C TRP A 192 -10.74 -2.16 -13.04
#